data_4bf778e93a8952e1e0ac42f03dbf91d6
#
_entry.id   4bf778e93a8952e1e0ac42f03dbf91d6
#
_cell.length_a   1.000
_cell.length_b   1.000
_cell.length_c   1.000
_cell.angle_alpha   90.00
_cell.angle_beta   90.00
_cell.angle_gamma   90.00
#
_symmetry.space_group_name_H-M   'P 1'
#
loop_
_entity.id
_entity.type
_entity.pdbx_description
1 polymer ?
#
loop_
_entity_poly.entity_id
_entity_poly.type
_entity_poly.pdbx_seq_one_letter_code
_entity_poly.pdbx_strand_id
1 'polypeptide(L)'
;KRFDIVVIQEDNDYIIKRVIGLPGETLEYQDNKLYINDEEIKDPYAKNKTTDFDVEDICEIRNDNCTMIIPEDKYIVLGDNRKVSADSRSKGLINKGEIAGKVVFRLWPLNKIKVIK
;
A
#
# COMPACT_ATOMS: atom_id res chain seq x y z
N LYS A 1 -5.94 7.31 3.81
CA LYS A 1 -7.01 6.31 4.03
C LYS A 1 -6.71 5.01 3.31
N ARG A 2 -7.17 3.93 3.90
CA ARG A 2 -7.09 2.62 3.24
C ARG A 2 -7.76 2.66 1.88
N PHE A 3 -7.12 2.03 0.91
CA PHE A 3 -7.52 1.93 -0.49
C PHE A 3 -7.42 3.22 -1.30
N ASP A 4 -6.93 4.31 -0.71
CA ASP A 4 -6.59 5.49 -1.50
C ASP A 4 -5.47 5.14 -2.50
N ILE A 5 -5.54 5.76 -3.67
CA ILE A 5 -4.47 5.67 -4.65
C ILE A 5 -3.52 6.84 -4.39
N VAL A 6 -2.23 6.54 -4.27
CA VAL A 6 -1.23 7.57 -3.99
C VAL A 6 -0.13 7.56 -5.05
N VAL A 7 0.47 8.72 -5.23
CA VAL A 7 1.64 8.91 -6.08
C VAL A 7 2.85 8.90 -5.16
N ILE A 8 3.79 8.00 -5.44
CA ILE A 8 5.00 7.84 -4.64
C ILE A 8 6.19 8.29 -5.46
N GLN A 9 7.00 9.16 -4.88
CA GLN A 9 8.25 9.59 -5.51
C GLN A 9 9.32 8.54 -5.28
N GLU A 10 9.97 8.13 -6.35
CA GLU A 10 11.00 7.11 -6.31
C GLU A 10 12.15 7.55 -7.23
N ASP A 11 13.26 7.97 -6.63
CA ASP A 11 14.41 8.53 -7.36
C ASP A 11 13.97 9.67 -8.28
N ASN A 12 14.13 9.51 -9.60
CA ASN A 12 13.70 10.51 -10.57
C ASN A 12 12.36 10.19 -11.19
N ASP A 13 11.59 9.31 -10.57
CA ASP A 13 10.35 8.79 -11.14
C ASP A 13 9.21 8.83 -10.14
N TYR A 14 8.00 8.61 -10.64
CA TYR A 14 6.81 8.51 -9.81
C TYR A 14 6.09 7.20 -10.13
N ILE A 15 5.60 6.54 -9.08
CA ILE A 15 4.78 5.34 -9.24
C ILE A 15 3.43 5.56 -8.57
N ILE A 16 2.43 4.86 -9.04
CA ILE A 16 1.07 4.94 -8.51
C ILE A 16 0.72 3.60 -7.88
N LYS A 17 0.36 3.62 -6.60
CA LYS A 17 0.02 2.41 -5.85
C LYS A 17 -1.19 2.68 -4.96
N ARG A 18 -1.76 1.61 -4.42
CA ARG A 18 -2.91 1.70 -3.52
C ARG A 18 -2.46 1.47 -2.08
N VAL A 19 -2.90 2.34 -1.17
CA VAL A 19 -2.63 2.18 0.26
C VAL A 19 -3.45 1.03 0.80
N ILE A 20 -2.79 0.06 1.41
CA ILE A 20 -3.45 -1.08 2.05
C ILE A 20 -3.27 -1.06 3.56
N GLY A 21 -2.08 -0.73 4.04
CA GLY A 21 -1.79 -0.69 5.48
C GLY A 21 -1.50 0.72 5.96
N LEU A 22 -2.04 1.06 7.11
CA LEU A 22 -1.90 2.37 7.74
C LEU A 22 -1.03 2.29 9.00
N PRO A 23 -0.41 3.41 9.43
CA PRO A 23 0.36 3.41 10.66
C PRO A 23 -0.43 2.88 11.85
N GLY A 24 0.22 2.10 12.70
CA GLY A 24 -0.38 1.56 13.90
C GLY A 24 -1.17 0.27 13.73
N GLU A 25 -1.29 -0.20 12.50
CA GLU A 25 -2.05 -1.41 12.21
C GLU A 25 -1.16 -2.64 12.13
N THR A 26 -1.71 -3.81 12.46
CA THR A 26 -1.16 -5.08 12.01
C THR A 26 -1.78 -5.41 10.66
N LEU A 27 -1.03 -6.07 9.79
CA LEU A 27 -1.51 -6.43 8.46
C LEU A 27 -0.93 -7.78 8.06
N GLU A 28 -1.80 -8.63 7.53
CA GLU A 28 -1.33 -9.86 6.94
C GLU A 28 -2.26 -10.28 5.81
N TYR A 29 -1.68 -10.87 4.78
CA TYR A 29 -2.42 -11.62 3.77
C TYR A 29 -2.17 -13.10 4.01
N GLN A 30 -3.25 -13.84 4.14
CA GLN A 30 -3.19 -15.29 4.31
C GLN A 30 -4.29 -15.94 3.48
N ASP A 31 -3.93 -16.89 2.66
CA ASP A 31 -4.88 -17.57 1.76
C ASP A 31 -5.68 -16.58 0.93
N ASN A 32 -4.99 -15.55 0.38
CA ASN A 32 -5.59 -14.52 -0.46
C ASN A 32 -6.59 -13.63 0.28
N LYS A 33 -6.55 -13.59 1.60
CA LYS A 33 -7.43 -12.75 2.42
C LYS A 33 -6.62 -11.73 3.19
N LEU A 34 -7.13 -10.51 3.25
CA LEU A 34 -6.50 -9.40 3.98
C LEU A 34 -7.04 -9.36 5.41
N TYR A 35 -6.13 -9.33 6.38
CA TYR A 35 -6.47 -9.15 7.79
C TYR A 35 -5.80 -7.89 8.31
N ILE A 36 -6.59 -6.98 8.85
CA ILE A 36 -6.12 -5.75 9.50
C ILE A 36 -6.53 -5.84 10.96
N ASN A 37 -5.56 -5.73 11.87
CA ASN A 37 -5.81 -5.87 13.30
C ASN A 37 -6.57 -7.16 13.62
N ASP A 38 -6.17 -8.26 12.95
CA ASP A 38 -6.76 -9.60 13.09
C ASP A 38 -8.20 -9.73 12.59
N GLU A 39 -8.70 -8.73 11.88
CA GLU A 39 -10.05 -8.75 11.32
C GLU A 39 -9.99 -8.80 9.80
N GLU A 40 -10.73 -9.70 9.19
CA GLU A 40 -10.77 -9.80 7.74
C GLU A 40 -11.45 -8.57 7.15
N ILE A 41 -10.73 -7.93 6.20
CA ILE A 41 -11.22 -6.78 5.44
C ILE A 41 -11.23 -7.18 3.97
N LYS A 42 -12.32 -6.90 3.28
CA LYS A 42 -12.37 -7.18 1.85
C LYS A 42 -11.42 -6.25 1.09
N ASP A 43 -10.70 -6.85 0.14
CA ASP A 43 -9.83 -6.12 -0.77
C ASP A 43 -10.41 -6.22 -2.18
N PRO A 44 -11.31 -5.28 -2.55
CA PRO A 44 -12.04 -5.38 -3.81
C PRO A 44 -11.21 -4.97 -5.04
N TYR A 45 -10.00 -4.47 -4.83
CA TYR A 45 -9.18 -3.90 -5.90
C TYR A 45 -8.15 -4.86 -6.47
N ALA A 46 -7.86 -5.94 -5.76
CA ALA A 46 -6.90 -6.93 -6.24
C ALA A 46 -7.41 -7.61 -7.49
N LYS A 47 -6.62 -7.55 -8.55
CA LYS A 47 -6.97 -8.17 -9.85
C LYS A 47 -6.65 -9.65 -9.89
N ASN A 48 -5.83 -10.13 -8.98
CA ASN A 48 -5.42 -11.52 -8.92
C ASN A 48 -5.02 -11.86 -7.49
N LYS A 49 -4.64 -13.12 -7.29
CA LYS A 49 -4.34 -13.64 -5.97
C LYS A 49 -3.12 -12.94 -5.35
N THR A 50 -3.22 -12.61 -4.07
CA THR A 50 -2.12 -12.07 -3.27
C THR A 50 -1.50 -13.21 -2.47
N THR A 51 -0.19 -13.42 -2.60
CA THR A 51 0.54 -14.41 -1.82
C THR A 51 0.71 -13.95 -0.38
N ASP A 52 0.91 -14.90 0.52
CA ASP A 52 1.01 -14.62 1.95
C ASP A 52 2.17 -13.69 2.28
N PHE A 53 1.92 -12.69 3.12
CA PHE A 53 2.96 -11.87 3.75
C PHE A 53 2.37 -11.14 4.96
N ASP A 54 3.25 -10.60 5.79
CA ASP A 54 2.86 -9.77 6.94
C ASP A 54 3.78 -8.55 7.07
N VAL A 55 3.52 -7.73 8.11
CA VAL A 55 4.30 -6.51 8.34
C VAL A 55 5.78 -6.81 8.55
N GLU A 56 6.10 -7.90 9.25
CA GLU A 56 7.49 -8.26 9.51
C GLU A 56 8.25 -8.55 8.22
N ASP A 57 7.63 -9.27 7.28
CA ASP A 57 8.22 -9.55 5.98
C ASP A 57 8.57 -8.24 5.24
N ILE A 58 7.66 -7.28 5.31
CA ILE A 58 7.84 -5.98 4.64
C ILE A 58 8.94 -5.17 5.33
N CYS A 59 8.96 -5.16 6.64
CA CYS A 59 9.98 -4.45 7.42
C CYS A 59 11.40 -4.86 7.08
N GLU A 60 11.62 -6.15 6.89
CA GLU A 60 12.95 -6.70 6.65
C GLU A 60 13.60 -6.15 5.38
N ILE A 61 12.80 -5.75 4.41
CA ILE A 61 13.31 -5.32 3.10
C ILE A 61 14.23 -4.10 3.20
N ARG A 62 13.90 -3.14 4.06
CA ARG A 62 14.72 -1.93 4.26
C ARG A 62 15.44 -1.93 5.60
N ASN A 63 15.50 -3.07 6.28
CA ASN A 63 16.06 -3.18 7.63
C ASN A 63 15.40 -2.23 8.61
N ASP A 64 14.09 -2.01 8.46
CA ASP A 64 13.34 -1.23 9.44
C ASP A 64 13.28 -2.00 10.76
N ASN A 65 13.07 -1.25 11.84
CA ASN A 65 12.97 -1.84 13.17
C ASN A 65 11.63 -2.57 13.26
N CYS A 66 11.70 -3.88 13.06
CA CYS A 66 10.51 -4.67 12.78
C CYS A 66 9.74 -5.12 14.00
N THR A 67 8.48 -4.76 14.02
CA THR A 67 7.46 -5.38 14.86
C THR A 67 6.34 -5.85 13.93
N MET A 68 5.29 -6.43 14.47
CA MET A 68 4.12 -6.79 13.68
C MET A 68 3.19 -5.59 13.41
N ILE A 69 3.55 -4.41 13.92
CA ILE A 69 2.75 -3.19 13.79
C ILE A 69 3.45 -2.26 12.81
N ILE A 70 2.68 -1.69 11.87
CA ILE A 70 3.22 -0.69 10.95
C ILE A 70 3.61 0.55 11.75
N PRO A 71 4.90 0.98 11.67
CA PRO A 71 5.37 2.15 12.42
C PRO A 71 4.63 3.43 12.02
N GLU A 72 4.71 4.44 12.88
CA GLU A 72 4.18 5.76 12.57
C GLU A 72 4.86 6.32 11.31
N ASP A 73 4.10 7.08 10.54
CA ASP A 73 4.56 7.70 9.30
C ASP A 73 5.01 6.69 8.23
N LYS A 74 4.60 5.44 8.34
CA LYS A 74 4.88 4.41 7.36
C LYS A 74 3.59 3.78 6.85
N TYR A 75 3.65 3.30 5.61
CA TYR A 75 2.50 2.73 4.92
C TYR A 75 2.91 1.48 4.16
N ILE A 76 1.96 0.57 3.99
CA ILE A 76 2.12 -0.55 3.06
C ILE A 76 1.25 -0.25 1.86
N VAL A 77 1.85 -0.26 0.68
CA VAL A 77 1.17 0.00 -0.59
C VAL A 77 1.32 -1.20 -1.49
N LEU A 78 0.28 -1.51 -2.24
CA LEU A 78 0.28 -2.60 -3.21
C LEU A 78 -0.22 -2.12 -4.57
N GLY A 79 0.29 -2.73 -5.61
CA GLY A 79 -0.30 -2.58 -6.93
C GLY A 79 -1.53 -3.49 -7.04
N ASP A 80 -2.53 -3.07 -7.80
CA ASP A 80 -3.74 -3.88 -7.97
C ASP A 80 -3.45 -5.17 -8.72
N ASN A 81 -2.48 -5.15 -9.63
CA ASN A 81 -1.99 -6.38 -10.27
C ASN A 81 -0.98 -7.05 -9.34
N ARG A 82 -1.45 -7.93 -8.48
CA ARG A 82 -0.64 -8.54 -7.42
C ARG A 82 0.47 -9.45 -7.91
N LYS A 83 0.37 -9.94 -9.13
CA LYS A 83 1.40 -10.83 -9.69
C LYS A 83 2.66 -10.11 -10.11
N VAL A 84 2.54 -8.90 -10.66
CA VAL A 84 3.65 -8.22 -11.33
C VAL A 84 3.94 -6.82 -10.78
N SER A 85 3.34 -6.47 -9.66
CA SER A 85 3.53 -5.13 -9.11
C SER A 85 4.83 -5.04 -8.31
N ALA A 86 5.62 -4.01 -8.58
CA ALA A 86 6.75 -3.62 -7.74
C ALA A 86 6.23 -2.66 -6.67
N ASP A 87 5.95 -3.17 -5.49
CA ASP A 87 5.32 -2.43 -4.40
C ASP A 87 6.01 -2.74 -3.05
N SER A 88 5.32 -2.49 -1.92
CA SER A 88 5.91 -2.73 -0.60
C SER A 88 6.46 -4.14 -0.42
N ARG A 89 5.90 -5.14 -1.09
CA ARG A 89 6.38 -6.53 -0.99
C ARG A 89 7.81 -6.69 -1.48
N SER A 90 8.27 -5.80 -2.34
CA SER A 90 9.65 -5.80 -2.84
C SER A 90 10.43 -4.55 -2.44
N LYS A 91 9.74 -3.47 -2.09
CA LYS A 91 10.36 -2.16 -1.80
C LYS A 91 10.36 -1.81 -0.31
N GLY A 92 9.61 -2.52 0.51
CA GLY A 92 9.50 -2.26 1.94
C GLY A 92 8.42 -1.25 2.29
N LEU A 93 8.44 -0.81 3.55
CA LEU A 93 7.52 0.21 4.03
C LEU A 93 7.78 1.54 3.31
N ILE A 94 6.71 2.22 2.99
CA ILE A 94 6.80 3.53 2.33
C ILE A 94 6.69 4.62 3.39
N ASN A 95 7.64 5.54 3.40
CA ASN A 95 7.62 6.67 4.31
C ASN A 95 6.59 7.70 3.86
N LYS A 96 5.94 8.35 4.82
CA LYS A 96 4.99 9.41 4.52
C LYS A 96 5.58 10.47 3.60
N GLY A 97 6.86 10.82 3.80
CA GLY A 97 7.55 11.81 2.97
C GLY A 97 7.77 11.38 1.53
N GLU A 98 7.65 10.08 1.22
CA GLU A 98 7.76 9.57 -0.15
C GLU A 98 6.44 9.69 -0.91
N ILE A 99 5.33 9.96 -0.22
CA ILE A 99 4.02 10.12 -0.84
C ILE A 99 3.88 11.56 -1.34
N ALA A 100 3.87 11.74 -2.66
CA ALA A 100 3.79 13.05 -3.29
C ALA A 100 2.35 13.58 -3.31
N GLY A 101 1.37 12.70 -3.33
CA GLY A 101 -0.02 13.11 -3.34
C GLY A 101 -0.98 11.95 -3.45
N LYS A 102 -2.26 12.28 -3.39
CA LYS A 102 -3.34 11.32 -3.49
C LYS A 102 -4.07 11.52 -4.81
N VAL A 103 -4.41 10.43 -5.49
CA VAL A 103 -5.15 10.46 -6.75
C VAL A 103 -6.64 10.34 -6.46
N VAL A 104 -7.43 11.24 -7.02
CA VAL A 104 -8.88 11.13 -6.97
C VAL A 104 -9.45 11.21 -8.39
N PHE A 105 -10.50 10.44 -8.64
CA PHE A 105 -11.23 10.52 -9.90
C PHE A 105 -12.31 11.56 -9.77
N ARG A 106 -12.37 12.49 -10.74
CA ARG A 106 -13.43 13.47 -10.79
C ARG A 106 -14.67 12.89 -11.44
N LEU A 107 -15.80 13.10 -10.79
CA LEU A 107 -17.08 12.73 -11.38
C LEU A 107 -17.56 13.78 -12.40
N TRP A 108 -17.06 15.01 -12.28
CA TRP A 108 -17.41 16.07 -13.21
C TRP A 108 -16.21 16.99 -13.43
N PRO A 109 -15.76 17.16 -14.69
CA PRO A 109 -16.16 16.33 -15.84
C PRO A 109 -15.68 14.90 -15.69
N LEU A 110 -16.40 13.99 -16.31
CA LEU A 110 -16.10 12.56 -16.20
C LEU A 110 -14.69 12.22 -16.69
N ASN A 111 -14.11 11.20 -16.10
CA ASN A 111 -12.84 10.59 -16.50
C ASN A 111 -11.60 11.45 -16.28
N LYS A 112 -11.70 12.50 -15.49
CA LYS A 112 -10.51 13.26 -15.11
C LYS A 112 -9.94 12.74 -13.79
N ILE A 113 -8.61 12.67 -13.74
CA ILE A 113 -7.87 12.28 -12.55
C ILE A 113 -7.23 13.54 -11.97
N LYS A 114 -7.40 13.74 -10.67
CA LYS A 114 -6.78 14.85 -9.95
C LYS A 114 -5.84 14.29 -8.88
N VAL A 115 -4.65 14.88 -8.79
CA VAL A 115 -3.71 14.58 -7.71
C VAL A 115 -3.80 15.67 -6.66
N ILE A 116 -4.04 15.27 -5.42
CA ILE A 116 -4.11 16.18 -4.28
C ILE A 116 -2.84 15.98 -3.45
N LYS A 117 -2.10 17.07 -3.30
CA LYS A 117 -0.85 17.07 -2.53
C LYS A 117 -1.05 17.48 -1.09
#